data_0270b7805c70dce9b1124f6224f12fe2
#
_entry.id   0270b7805c70dce9b1124f6224f12fe2
#
_cell.length_a   1.000
_cell.length_b   1.000
_cell.length_c   1.000
_cell.angle_alpha   90.00
_cell.angle_beta   90.00
_cell.angle_gamma   90.00
#
_symmetry.space_group_name_H-M   'P 1'
#
loop_
_entity.id
_entity.type
_entity.pdbx_description
1 polymer ?
#
loop_
_entity_poly.entity_id
_entity_poly.type
_entity_poly.pdbx_seq_one_letter_code
_entity_poly.pdbx_strand_id
1 'polypeptide(L)'
;MSTTTTTTGASGIRTTSLRKRREARAGIGFVAPFLAMFAVVFLIPIVVSVYRSFFRDVASGSDLYGGGEKVSTFVGLDNYIQAAGQPAFWKGLGRVLLFGVVQVPVMILAALALALVLDSLLVKRVTVFRLGFFLPYAIPGIVAAIMWLYMYNPSFSPINELLGLVGLKVDFFGRSIILWSMANITTWTFTGYNMLIFLAALQSVPRELYEAARIDGATGWQIVRRIKIPMVRSASLLAVLLSIIGTVQLFNEPTVLYSQNQWMGLDYTPMMMAYNSMTGALSPSGSGPASAISVLIALVAGVLAALYALVQNRIDK
;
A
#
# COMPACT_ATOMS: atom_id res chain seq x y z
N MET A 1 59.87 -53.22 -11.33
CA MET A 1 59.16 -51.96 -11.64
C MET A 1 57.71 -52.28 -11.76
N SER A 2 56.93 -52.05 -10.71
CA SER A 2 55.49 -52.32 -10.65
C SER A 2 54.78 -51.01 -10.56
N THR A 3 54.00 -50.63 -11.57
CA THR A 3 53.20 -49.42 -11.65
C THR A 3 51.80 -49.69 -11.12
N THR A 4 51.51 -49.18 -9.94
CA THR A 4 50.17 -49.19 -9.32
C THR A 4 49.36 -48.02 -9.84
N THR A 5 48.39 -48.31 -10.70
CA THR A 5 47.36 -47.32 -11.13
C THR A 5 46.24 -47.26 -10.10
N THR A 6 46.15 -46.14 -9.37
CA THR A 6 45.07 -45.81 -8.44
C THR A 6 43.87 -45.26 -9.21
N THR A 7 42.80 -46.03 -9.30
CA THR A 7 41.47 -45.55 -9.77
C THR A 7 40.72 -44.91 -8.61
N THR A 8 40.84 -43.61 -8.48
CA THR A 8 39.99 -42.78 -7.57
C THR A 8 39.19 -41.81 -8.41
N GLY A 9 37.90 -42.02 -8.58
CA GLY A 9 37.14 -41.01 -9.31
C GLY A 9 35.64 -41.13 -9.48
N ALA A 10 34.94 -42.16 -8.93
CA ALA A 10 33.52 -42.32 -9.22
C ALA A 10 32.53 -42.21 -8.04
N SER A 11 33.00 -42.14 -6.78
CA SER A 11 32.11 -42.15 -5.60
C SER A 11 31.69 -40.75 -5.12
N GLY A 12 32.45 -39.69 -5.45
CA GLY A 12 32.20 -38.32 -4.96
C GLY A 12 31.00 -37.59 -5.60
N ILE A 13 30.71 -37.92 -6.86
CA ILE A 13 29.67 -37.18 -7.63
C ILE A 13 28.24 -37.63 -7.26
N ARG A 14 28.04 -38.89 -6.94
CA ARG A 14 26.71 -39.42 -6.55
C ARG A 14 26.26 -38.98 -5.15
N THR A 15 27.16 -38.88 -4.21
CA THR A 15 26.86 -38.45 -2.83
C THR A 15 26.46 -37.00 -2.75
N THR A 16 27.06 -36.12 -3.55
CA THR A 16 26.68 -34.68 -3.61
C THR A 16 25.29 -34.48 -4.22
N SER A 17 24.87 -35.29 -5.18
CA SER A 17 23.54 -35.16 -5.78
C SER A 17 22.41 -35.65 -4.85
N LEU A 18 22.65 -36.73 -4.10
CA LEU A 18 21.70 -37.26 -3.11
C LEU A 18 21.53 -36.31 -1.91
N ARG A 19 22.61 -35.72 -1.44
CA ARG A 19 22.58 -34.71 -0.37
C ARG A 19 21.81 -33.47 -0.79
N LYS A 20 22.06 -32.91 -1.97
CA LYS A 20 21.31 -31.76 -2.53
C LYS A 20 19.80 -32.06 -2.66
N ARG A 21 19.45 -33.29 -3.10
CA ARG A 21 18.03 -33.70 -3.19
C ARG A 21 17.37 -33.81 -1.80
N ARG A 22 18.08 -34.24 -0.79
CA ARG A 22 17.60 -34.37 0.59
C ARG A 22 17.43 -32.99 1.22
N GLU A 23 18.38 -32.10 1.02
CA GLU A 23 18.33 -30.68 1.46
C GLU A 23 17.19 -29.94 0.76
N ALA A 24 16.98 -30.13 -0.55
CA ALA A 24 15.87 -29.56 -1.29
C ALA A 24 14.50 -30.06 -0.79
N ARG A 25 14.36 -31.37 -0.53
CA ARG A 25 13.12 -31.94 0.03
C ARG A 25 12.84 -31.44 1.44
N ALA A 26 13.85 -31.32 2.29
CA ALA A 26 13.72 -30.73 3.61
C ALA A 26 13.32 -29.26 3.50
N GLY A 27 13.96 -28.48 2.61
CA GLY A 27 13.60 -27.08 2.34
C GLY A 27 12.15 -26.92 1.87
N ILE A 28 11.71 -27.76 0.92
CA ILE A 28 10.29 -27.78 0.47
C ILE A 28 9.37 -28.13 1.64
N GLY A 29 9.72 -29.12 2.47
CA GLY A 29 8.92 -29.51 3.63
C GLY A 29 8.72 -28.37 4.65
N PHE A 30 9.74 -27.51 4.86
CA PHE A 30 9.63 -26.34 5.73
C PHE A 30 8.80 -25.22 5.12
N VAL A 31 8.85 -25.03 3.81
CA VAL A 31 8.13 -23.93 3.11
C VAL A 31 6.71 -24.35 2.73
N ALA A 32 6.43 -25.66 2.55
CA ALA A 32 5.15 -26.16 2.09
C ALA A 32 3.93 -25.71 2.93
N PRO A 33 3.96 -25.70 4.28
CA PRO A 33 2.82 -25.23 5.07
C PRO A 33 2.49 -23.75 4.78
N PHE A 34 3.53 -22.91 4.68
CA PHE A 34 3.36 -21.49 4.31
C PHE A 34 2.77 -21.36 2.90
N LEU A 35 3.34 -22.05 1.92
CA LEU A 35 2.85 -21.99 0.54
C LEU A 35 1.40 -22.49 0.41
N ALA A 36 1.04 -23.54 1.14
CA ALA A 36 -0.32 -24.05 1.16
C ALA A 36 -1.31 -23.01 1.72
N MET A 37 -0.99 -22.40 2.86
CA MET A 37 -1.82 -21.36 3.46
C MET A 37 -1.86 -20.11 2.56
N PHE A 38 -0.75 -19.71 1.97
CA PHE A 38 -0.69 -18.60 1.01
C PHE A 38 -1.59 -18.87 -0.21
N ALA A 39 -1.53 -20.08 -0.77
CA ALA A 39 -2.38 -20.46 -1.90
C ALA A 39 -3.87 -20.41 -1.53
N VAL A 40 -4.26 -20.93 -0.37
CA VAL A 40 -5.67 -20.96 0.07
C VAL A 40 -6.19 -19.56 0.39
N VAL A 41 -5.42 -18.75 1.09
CA VAL A 41 -5.89 -17.45 1.59
C VAL A 41 -5.75 -16.33 0.56
N PHE A 42 -4.74 -16.38 -0.30
CA PHE A 42 -4.47 -15.29 -1.26
C PHE A 42 -4.70 -15.73 -2.71
N LEU A 43 -4.08 -16.83 -3.15
CA LEU A 43 -4.08 -17.19 -4.57
C LEU A 43 -5.46 -17.64 -5.05
N ILE A 44 -6.13 -18.50 -4.30
CA ILE A 44 -7.48 -18.98 -4.66
C ILE A 44 -8.48 -17.83 -4.74
N PRO A 45 -8.65 -16.92 -3.76
CA PRO A 45 -9.55 -15.78 -3.87
C PRO A 45 -9.26 -14.88 -5.07
N ILE A 46 -7.98 -14.64 -5.39
CA ILE A 46 -7.59 -13.86 -6.58
C ILE A 46 -8.06 -14.57 -7.86
N VAL A 47 -7.78 -15.87 -8.00
CA VAL A 47 -8.21 -16.65 -9.16
C VAL A 47 -9.74 -16.68 -9.28
N VAL A 48 -10.44 -16.86 -8.16
CA VAL A 48 -11.91 -16.81 -8.11
C VAL A 48 -12.43 -15.43 -8.53
N SER A 49 -11.81 -14.35 -8.06
CA SER A 49 -12.17 -12.99 -8.45
C SER A 49 -11.97 -12.78 -9.96
N VAL A 50 -10.81 -13.19 -10.51
CA VAL A 50 -10.56 -13.13 -11.96
C VAL A 50 -11.57 -13.97 -12.72
N TYR A 51 -11.89 -15.19 -12.26
CA TYR A 51 -12.90 -16.04 -12.89
C TYR A 51 -14.28 -15.38 -12.89
N ARG A 52 -14.74 -14.87 -11.73
CA ARG A 52 -16.04 -14.20 -11.59
C ARG A 52 -16.16 -12.93 -12.43
N SER A 53 -15.06 -12.26 -12.71
CA SER A 53 -15.09 -11.04 -13.55
C SER A 53 -15.59 -11.27 -14.97
N PHE A 54 -15.56 -12.50 -15.48
CA PHE A 54 -16.11 -12.89 -16.79
C PHE A 54 -17.59 -13.28 -16.75
N PHE A 55 -18.22 -13.26 -15.58
CA PHE A 55 -19.61 -13.63 -15.39
C PHE A 55 -20.43 -12.46 -14.87
N ARG A 56 -21.73 -12.50 -15.09
CA ARG A 56 -22.69 -11.53 -14.55
C ARG A 56 -23.95 -12.26 -14.11
N ASP A 57 -24.48 -11.87 -12.96
CA ASP A 57 -25.74 -12.37 -12.46
C ASP A 57 -26.89 -11.65 -13.16
N VAL A 58 -27.64 -12.36 -13.99
CA VAL A 58 -28.80 -11.85 -14.71
C VAL A 58 -30.05 -12.49 -14.12
N ALA A 59 -31.08 -11.69 -13.89
CA ALA A 59 -32.37 -12.22 -13.41
C ALA A 59 -33.00 -13.11 -14.50
N SER A 60 -33.22 -14.39 -14.17
CA SER A 60 -33.86 -15.37 -15.04
C SER A 60 -35.36 -15.37 -14.72
N GLY A 61 -36.15 -14.55 -15.42
CA GLY A 61 -37.60 -14.59 -15.31
C GLY A 61 -38.27 -13.32 -15.81
N SER A 62 -39.40 -13.48 -16.42
CA SER A 62 -40.28 -12.40 -16.98
C SER A 62 -41.27 -11.86 -15.93
N ASP A 63 -40.97 -11.99 -14.63
CA ASP A 63 -41.88 -11.47 -13.62
C ASP A 63 -41.83 -9.94 -13.60
N LEU A 64 -43.02 -9.32 -13.73
CA LEU A 64 -43.21 -7.86 -13.75
C LEU A 64 -42.59 -7.10 -12.57
N TYR A 65 -42.20 -7.82 -11.53
CA TYR A 65 -41.62 -7.27 -10.28
C TYR A 65 -40.16 -7.67 -10.05
N GLY A 66 -39.46 -8.25 -11.06
CA GLY A 66 -38.00 -8.52 -10.94
C GLY A 66 -37.60 -9.63 -9.96
N GLY A 67 -38.51 -10.53 -9.59
CA GLY A 67 -38.31 -11.60 -8.59
C GLY A 67 -37.71 -12.91 -9.12
N GLY A 68 -37.10 -12.95 -10.30
CA GLY A 68 -36.50 -14.16 -10.87
C GLY A 68 -35.22 -14.57 -10.17
N GLU A 69 -34.95 -15.89 -10.15
CA GLU A 69 -33.66 -16.44 -9.66
C GLU A 69 -32.50 -15.85 -10.47
N LYS A 70 -31.43 -15.40 -9.79
CA LYS A 70 -30.26 -14.85 -10.45
C LYS A 70 -29.41 -15.98 -11.01
N VAL A 71 -29.26 -16.03 -12.33
CA VAL A 71 -28.40 -16.99 -13.02
C VAL A 71 -27.10 -16.32 -13.42
N SER A 72 -26.00 -16.94 -13.04
CA SER A 72 -24.67 -16.47 -13.42
C SER A 72 -24.39 -16.82 -14.88
N THR A 73 -24.31 -15.80 -15.73
CA THR A 73 -24.13 -15.92 -17.18
C THR A 73 -22.74 -15.49 -17.57
N PHE A 74 -22.07 -16.25 -18.43
CA PHE A 74 -20.78 -15.86 -19.00
C PHE A 74 -20.94 -14.70 -19.97
N VAL A 75 -20.28 -13.58 -19.69
CA VAL A 75 -20.34 -12.34 -20.49
C VAL A 75 -18.99 -11.93 -21.08
N GLY A 76 -17.96 -12.79 -20.95
CA GLY A 76 -16.62 -12.50 -21.44
C GLY A 76 -16.06 -11.20 -20.86
N LEU A 77 -15.61 -10.29 -21.72
CA LEU A 77 -14.99 -9.00 -21.32
C LEU A 77 -15.98 -7.87 -21.07
N ASP A 78 -17.29 -8.12 -21.16
CA ASP A 78 -18.31 -7.05 -21.10
C ASP A 78 -18.27 -6.27 -19.78
N ASN A 79 -17.99 -6.94 -18.63
CA ASN A 79 -17.82 -6.26 -17.35
C ASN A 79 -16.65 -5.28 -17.37
N TYR A 80 -15.55 -5.63 -18.04
CA TYR A 80 -14.36 -4.77 -18.17
C TYR A 80 -14.65 -3.58 -19.09
N ILE A 81 -15.32 -3.83 -20.23
CA ILE A 81 -15.71 -2.79 -21.18
C ILE A 81 -16.64 -1.78 -20.51
N GLN A 82 -17.62 -2.26 -19.74
CA GLN A 82 -18.51 -1.40 -18.98
C GLN A 82 -17.78 -0.60 -17.91
N ALA A 83 -16.93 -1.24 -17.09
CA ALA A 83 -16.18 -0.55 -16.05
C ALA A 83 -15.24 0.51 -16.64
N ALA A 84 -14.48 0.16 -17.68
CA ALA A 84 -13.56 1.08 -18.34
C ALA A 84 -14.29 2.16 -19.17
N GLY A 85 -15.52 1.90 -19.61
CA GLY A 85 -16.37 2.87 -20.30
C GLY A 85 -17.01 3.91 -19.37
N GLN A 86 -17.01 3.69 -18.05
CA GLN A 86 -17.59 4.64 -17.11
C GLN A 86 -16.63 5.82 -16.82
N PRO A 87 -17.05 7.07 -17.08
CA PRO A 87 -16.25 8.26 -16.77
C PRO A 87 -15.89 8.37 -15.28
N ALA A 88 -16.73 7.83 -14.40
CA ALA A 88 -16.50 7.80 -12.95
C ALA A 88 -15.24 7.04 -12.57
N PHE A 89 -14.97 5.90 -13.22
CA PHE A 89 -13.76 5.11 -13.01
C PHE A 89 -12.50 5.94 -13.25
N TRP A 90 -12.41 6.62 -14.40
CA TRP A 90 -11.23 7.42 -14.77
C TRP A 90 -11.08 8.69 -13.91
N LYS A 91 -12.20 9.35 -13.60
CA LYS A 91 -12.20 10.51 -12.68
C LYS A 91 -11.75 10.08 -11.28
N GLY A 92 -12.25 8.95 -10.78
CA GLY A 92 -11.83 8.37 -9.51
C GLY A 92 -10.35 8.00 -9.52
N LEU A 93 -9.87 7.35 -10.59
CA LEU A 93 -8.46 7.01 -10.76
C LEU A 93 -7.59 8.27 -10.80
N GLY A 94 -7.99 9.29 -11.54
CA GLY A 94 -7.27 10.57 -11.58
C GLY A 94 -7.15 11.23 -10.20
N ARG A 95 -8.23 11.18 -9.37
CA ARG A 95 -8.17 11.68 -7.98
C ARG A 95 -7.18 10.89 -7.13
N VAL A 96 -7.19 9.58 -7.23
CA VAL A 96 -6.28 8.70 -6.49
C VAL A 96 -4.83 8.93 -6.90
N LEU A 97 -4.55 9.11 -8.20
CA LEU A 97 -3.20 9.42 -8.68
C LEU A 97 -2.73 10.81 -8.20
N LEU A 98 -3.59 11.83 -8.29
CA LEU A 98 -3.29 13.16 -7.78
C LEU A 98 -3.01 13.14 -6.27
N PHE A 99 -3.85 12.41 -5.52
CA PHE A 99 -3.64 12.17 -4.09
C PHE A 99 -2.27 11.56 -3.83
N GLY A 100 -1.92 10.47 -4.53
CA GLY A 100 -0.65 9.76 -4.34
C GLY A 100 0.58 10.58 -4.65
N VAL A 101 0.54 11.38 -5.73
CA VAL A 101 1.67 12.24 -6.14
C VAL A 101 2.05 13.26 -5.07
N VAL A 102 1.10 13.73 -4.27
CA VAL A 102 1.36 14.70 -3.20
C VAL A 102 1.52 14.00 -1.85
N GLN A 103 0.59 13.12 -1.49
CA GLN A 103 0.55 12.49 -0.17
C GLN A 103 1.76 11.59 0.09
N VAL A 104 2.16 10.76 -0.89
CA VAL A 104 3.29 9.83 -0.69
C VAL A 104 4.61 10.58 -0.44
N PRO A 105 5.03 11.57 -1.25
CA PRO A 105 6.24 12.33 -0.95
C PRO A 105 6.19 13.04 0.41
N VAL A 106 5.08 13.69 0.75
CA VAL A 106 4.93 14.39 2.03
C VAL A 106 5.08 13.43 3.20
N MET A 107 4.40 12.28 3.16
CA MET A 107 4.48 11.26 4.20
C MET A 107 5.88 10.66 4.33
N ILE A 108 6.52 10.32 3.22
CA ILE A 108 7.86 9.71 3.21
C ILE A 108 8.91 10.70 3.73
N LEU A 109 8.84 11.97 3.30
CA LEU A 109 9.74 13.01 3.80
C LEU A 109 9.54 13.28 5.30
N ALA A 110 8.28 13.35 5.76
CA ALA A 110 7.98 13.49 7.18
C ALA A 110 8.50 12.29 8.00
N ALA A 111 8.29 11.08 7.52
CA ALA A 111 8.77 9.86 8.15
C ALA A 111 10.30 9.80 8.24
N LEU A 112 11.00 10.16 7.15
CA LEU A 112 12.46 10.24 7.10
C LEU A 112 12.99 11.31 8.06
N ALA A 113 12.38 12.49 8.06
CA ALA A 113 12.76 13.58 8.97
C ALA A 113 12.62 13.14 10.44
N LEU A 114 11.49 12.51 10.81
CA LEU A 114 11.29 11.97 12.16
C LEU A 114 12.32 10.89 12.50
N ALA A 115 12.62 9.97 11.58
CA ALA A 115 13.63 8.93 11.79
C ALA A 115 15.02 9.54 12.02
N LEU A 116 15.42 10.54 11.23
CA LEU A 116 16.70 11.24 11.40
C LEU A 116 16.79 11.97 12.73
N VAL A 117 15.70 12.61 13.17
CA VAL A 117 15.63 13.26 14.49
C VAL A 117 15.75 12.24 15.61
N LEU A 118 15.05 11.11 15.53
CA LEU A 118 15.11 10.04 16.55
C LEU A 118 16.43 9.28 16.54
N ASP A 119 17.13 9.21 15.42
CA ASP A 119 18.47 8.62 15.31
C ASP A 119 19.57 9.59 15.79
N SER A 120 19.24 10.85 16.00
CA SER A 120 20.16 11.83 16.55
C SER A 120 20.34 11.62 18.05
N LEU A 121 21.53 11.93 18.58
CA LEU A 121 21.82 11.89 20.03
C LEU A 121 21.09 13.00 20.82
N LEU A 122 20.32 13.86 20.15
CA LEU A 122 19.61 14.98 20.76
C LEU A 122 18.34 14.55 21.50
N VAL A 123 17.74 13.42 21.14
CA VAL A 123 16.48 12.95 21.73
C VAL A 123 16.74 12.00 22.90
N LYS A 124 16.30 12.43 24.08
CA LYS A 124 16.43 11.67 25.33
C LYS A 124 15.29 10.70 25.47
N ARG A 125 14.78 9.84 25.33
CA ARG A 125 13.59 8.96 25.46
C ARG A 125 13.02 8.55 24.10
N VAL A 126 13.92 8.16 23.22
CA VAL A 126 13.59 7.73 21.85
C VAL A 126 12.45 6.72 21.81
N THR A 127 12.39 5.80 22.79
CA THR A 127 11.33 4.77 22.86
C THR A 127 9.93 5.37 23.01
N VAL A 128 9.76 6.41 23.82
CA VAL A 128 8.46 7.07 24.04
C VAL A 128 8.00 7.76 22.75
N PHE A 129 8.92 8.46 22.09
CA PHE A 129 8.59 9.12 20.80
C PHE A 129 8.32 8.11 19.69
N ARG A 130 9.07 7.00 19.61
CA ARG A 130 8.75 5.90 18.66
C ARG A 130 7.33 5.39 18.88
N LEU A 131 6.97 5.10 20.12
CA LEU A 131 5.63 4.61 20.44
C LEU A 131 4.55 5.64 20.09
N GLY A 132 4.76 6.91 20.47
CA GLY A 132 3.81 7.99 20.20
C GLY A 132 3.57 8.22 18.71
N PHE A 133 4.62 8.25 17.88
CA PHE A 133 4.47 8.41 16.43
C PHE A 133 3.92 7.17 15.73
N PHE A 134 4.17 5.96 16.29
CA PHE A 134 3.64 4.71 15.74
C PHE A 134 2.18 4.46 16.12
N LEU A 135 1.71 5.01 17.24
CA LEU A 135 0.36 4.74 17.77
C LEU A 135 -0.77 4.98 16.77
N PRO A 136 -0.76 6.04 15.93
CA PRO A 136 -1.78 6.22 14.88
C PRO A 136 -1.93 5.02 13.93
N TYR A 137 -0.86 4.38 13.56
CA TYR A 137 -0.89 3.20 12.68
C TYR A 137 -1.57 1.99 13.33
N ALA A 138 -1.54 1.87 14.66
CA ALA A 138 -2.22 0.80 15.39
C ALA A 138 -3.74 0.95 15.42
N ILE A 139 -4.27 2.13 15.04
CA ILE A 139 -5.72 2.40 14.99
C ILE A 139 -6.26 1.85 13.66
N PRO A 140 -7.37 1.07 13.67
CA PRO A 140 -8.02 0.64 12.44
C PRO A 140 -8.37 1.84 11.53
N GLY A 141 -8.07 1.74 10.22
CA GLY A 141 -8.20 2.86 9.28
C GLY A 141 -9.57 3.53 9.24
N ILE A 142 -10.66 2.74 9.34
CA ILE A 142 -12.03 3.28 9.44
C ILE A 142 -12.19 4.12 10.72
N VAL A 143 -11.65 3.65 11.86
CA VAL A 143 -11.73 4.37 13.14
C VAL A 143 -10.92 5.67 13.06
N ALA A 144 -9.73 5.63 12.47
CA ALA A 144 -8.93 6.83 12.23
C ALA A 144 -9.70 7.84 11.37
N ALA A 145 -10.34 7.40 10.30
CA ALA A 145 -11.15 8.26 9.45
C ALA A 145 -12.35 8.88 10.20
N ILE A 146 -13.03 8.11 11.07
CA ILE A 146 -14.11 8.61 11.93
C ILE A 146 -13.60 9.65 12.93
N MET A 147 -12.44 9.41 13.57
CA MET A 147 -11.83 10.39 14.47
C MET A 147 -11.58 11.72 13.76
N TRP A 148 -11.01 11.68 12.56
CA TRP A 148 -10.76 12.89 11.77
C TRP A 148 -12.04 13.51 11.22
N LEU A 149 -13.09 12.72 10.94
CA LEU A 149 -14.42 13.25 10.60
C LEU A 149 -14.93 14.19 11.69
N TYR A 150 -14.78 13.82 12.97
CA TYR A 150 -15.13 14.67 14.10
C TYR A 150 -14.22 15.91 14.19
N MET A 151 -12.91 15.73 14.01
CA MET A 151 -11.93 16.81 14.04
C MET A 151 -12.17 17.88 12.96
N TYR A 152 -12.75 17.48 11.83
CA TYR A 152 -13.06 18.34 10.69
C TYR A 152 -14.47 18.94 10.72
N ASN A 153 -15.34 18.49 11.61
CA ASN A 153 -16.75 18.89 11.62
C ASN A 153 -16.90 20.39 11.87
N PRO A 154 -17.59 21.15 10.99
CA PRO A 154 -17.68 22.59 11.10
C PRO A 154 -18.26 23.13 12.41
N SER A 155 -19.10 22.31 13.10
CA SER A 155 -19.79 22.73 14.33
C SER A 155 -18.93 22.65 15.58
N PHE A 156 -17.88 21.80 15.58
CA PHE A 156 -17.05 21.56 16.78
C PHE A 156 -15.59 21.19 16.44
N SER A 157 -15.08 21.66 15.30
CA SER A 157 -13.71 21.43 14.89
C SER A 157 -12.72 22.17 15.79
N PRO A 158 -11.92 21.49 16.63
CA PRO A 158 -10.89 22.16 17.41
C PRO A 158 -9.80 22.77 16.52
N ILE A 159 -9.64 22.22 15.31
CA ILE A 159 -8.69 22.76 14.32
C ILE A 159 -9.16 24.13 13.83
N ASN A 160 -10.45 24.27 13.50
CA ASN A 160 -11.01 25.57 13.08
C ASN A 160 -11.07 26.58 14.23
N GLU A 161 -11.22 26.14 15.47
CA GLU A 161 -11.08 27.02 16.64
C GLU A 161 -9.68 27.61 16.73
N LEU A 162 -8.65 26.79 16.62
CA LEU A 162 -7.25 27.24 16.62
C LEU A 162 -6.92 28.11 15.41
N LEU A 163 -7.39 27.75 14.21
CA LEU A 163 -7.22 28.58 13.01
C LEU A 163 -7.96 29.91 13.11
N GLY A 164 -9.10 29.93 13.80
CA GLY A 164 -9.90 31.13 14.08
C GLY A 164 -9.14 32.18 14.88
N LEU A 165 -8.18 31.78 15.75
CA LEU A 165 -7.32 32.71 16.49
C LEU A 165 -6.45 33.57 15.56
N VAL A 166 -6.14 33.10 14.37
CA VAL A 166 -5.39 33.83 13.33
C VAL A 166 -6.27 34.29 12.18
N GLY A 167 -7.59 34.28 12.36
CA GLY A 167 -8.57 34.75 11.37
C GLY A 167 -8.78 33.78 10.18
N LEU A 168 -8.33 32.52 10.27
CA LEU A 168 -8.49 31.52 9.22
C LEU A 168 -9.65 30.57 9.54
N LYS A 169 -10.43 30.22 8.52
CA LYS A 169 -11.46 29.18 8.59
C LYS A 169 -11.34 28.30 7.38
N VAL A 170 -11.24 26.98 7.60
CA VAL A 170 -11.08 26.00 6.54
C VAL A 170 -12.31 25.09 6.50
N ASP A 171 -12.92 24.98 5.32
CA ASP A 171 -13.92 23.97 5.04
C ASP A 171 -13.24 22.66 4.61
N PHE A 172 -12.94 21.81 5.58
CA PHE A 172 -12.29 20.52 5.36
C PHE A 172 -13.11 19.56 4.51
N PHE A 173 -14.42 19.81 4.37
CA PHE A 173 -15.33 19.00 3.56
C PHE A 173 -15.61 19.62 2.18
N GLY A 174 -15.05 20.79 1.92
CA GLY A 174 -15.18 21.47 0.63
C GLY A 174 -14.58 20.68 -0.53
N ARG A 175 -15.17 20.80 -1.72
CA ARG A 175 -14.77 20.04 -2.92
C ARG A 175 -13.29 20.20 -3.31
N SER A 176 -12.72 21.37 -3.04
CA SER A 176 -11.31 21.69 -3.33
C SER A 176 -10.32 21.15 -2.28
N ILE A 177 -10.80 20.89 -1.06
CA ILE A 177 -9.95 20.57 0.10
C ILE A 177 -10.08 19.11 0.53
N ILE A 178 -11.22 18.47 0.32
CA ILE A 178 -11.50 17.14 0.85
C ILE A 178 -10.44 16.08 0.50
N LEU A 179 -9.84 16.16 -0.69
CA LEU A 179 -8.77 15.25 -1.10
C LEU A 179 -7.53 15.42 -0.21
N TRP A 180 -7.23 16.66 0.18
CA TRP A 180 -6.12 17.00 1.07
C TRP A 180 -6.44 16.68 2.53
N SER A 181 -7.70 16.79 2.94
CA SER A 181 -8.18 16.31 4.24
C SER A 181 -7.96 14.80 4.37
N MET A 182 -8.29 14.00 3.34
CA MET A 182 -7.98 12.58 3.30
C MET A 182 -6.46 12.31 3.31
N ALA A 183 -5.69 13.11 2.56
CA ALA A 183 -4.23 13.00 2.53
C ALA A 183 -3.60 13.25 3.90
N ASN A 184 -4.15 14.18 4.68
CA ASN A 184 -3.72 14.39 6.05
C ASN A 184 -4.02 13.18 6.95
N ILE A 185 -5.20 12.56 6.86
CA ILE A 185 -5.57 11.36 7.63
C ILE A 185 -4.57 10.25 7.35
N THR A 186 -4.35 9.94 6.07
CA THR A 186 -3.43 8.88 5.65
C THR A 186 -1.97 9.18 6.04
N THR A 187 -1.53 10.44 5.89
CA THR A 187 -0.19 10.86 6.32
C THR A 187 -0.02 10.68 7.83
N TRP A 188 -0.98 11.15 8.64
CA TRP A 188 -0.95 10.98 10.08
C TRP A 188 -0.90 9.51 10.49
N THR A 189 -1.69 8.66 9.85
CA THR A 189 -1.77 7.23 10.14
C THR A 189 -0.46 6.50 9.81
N PHE A 190 0.12 6.76 8.64
CA PHE A 190 1.22 5.93 8.12
C PHE A 190 2.62 6.51 8.31
N THR A 191 2.75 7.79 8.68
CA THR A 191 4.08 8.42 8.88
C THR A 191 4.91 7.68 9.94
N GLY A 192 4.30 7.31 11.07
CA GLY A 192 5.02 6.60 12.13
C GLY A 192 5.48 5.20 11.75
N TYR A 193 4.68 4.48 10.98
CA TYR A 193 5.08 3.18 10.42
C TYR A 193 6.30 3.31 9.48
N ASN A 194 6.25 4.25 8.54
CA ASN A 194 7.37 4.51 7.63
C ASN A 194 8.61 5.04 8.37
N MET A 195 8.42 5.86 9.40
CA MET A 195 9.50 6.31 10.29
C MET A 195 10.24 5.13 10.93
N LEU A 196 9.52 4.09 11.39
CA LEU A 196 10.18 2.90 11.96
C LEU A 196 11.00 2.13 10.93
N ILE A 197 10.53 2.03 9.67
CA ILE A 197 11.29 1.41 8.58
C ILE A 197 12.62 2.17 8.37
N PHE A 198 12.56 3.50 8.28
CA PHE A 198 13.76 4.32 8.12
C PHE A 198 14.69 4.25 9.33
N LEU A 199 14.12 4.27 10.52
CA LEU A 199 14.91 4.20 11.76
C LEU A 199 15.63 2.86 11.88
N ALA A 200 14.99 1.74 11.51
CA ALA A 200 15.63 0.43 11.47
C ALA A 200 16.79 0.39 10.45
N ALA A 201 16.59 0.99 9.28
CA ALA A 201 17.62 1.10 8.25
C ALA A 201 18.80 1.98 8.74
N LEU A 202 18.55 3.12 9.40
CA LEU A 202 19.60 3.96 9.98
C LEU A 202 20.39 3.23 11.06
N GLN A 203 19.72 2.43 11.88
CA GLN A 203 20.39 1.66 12.95
C GLN A 203 21.22 0.48 12.46
N SER A 204 21.03 0.03 11.21
CA SER A 204 21.87 -1.00 10.58
C SER A 204 23.21 -0.44 10.06
N VAL A 205 23.36 0.88 9.99
CA VAL A 205 24.61 1.52 9.56
C VAL A 205 25.67 1.44 10.66
N PRO A 206 26.88 0.90 10.39
CA PRO A 206 27.95 0.83 11.38
C PRO A 206 28.31 2.21 11.95
N ARG A 207 28.44 2.31 13.26
CA ARG A 207 28.75 3.58 13.95
C ARG A 207 30.13 4.13 13.58
N GLU A 208 31.06 3.26 13.25
CA GLU A 208 32.42 3.60 12.83
C GLU A 208 32.44 4.55 11.63
N LEU A 209 31.45 4.45 10.71
CA LEU A 209 31.32 5.37 9.58
C LEU A 209 31.03 6.80 10.03
N TYR A 210 30.24 6.96 11.08
CA TYR A 210 29.92 8.29 11.62
C TYR A 210 31.07 8.88 12.39
N GLU A 211 31.83 8.03 13.12
CA GLU A 211 33.02 8.42 13.89
C GLU A 211 34.14 8.84 12.96
N ALA A 212 34.45 8.05 11.93
CA ALA A 212 35.44 8.40 10.91
C ALA A 212 35.09 9.73 10.21
N ALA A 213 33.83 9.91 9.80
CA ALA A 213 33.42 11.18 9.18
C ALA A 213 33.57 12.39 10.11
N ARG A 214 33.40 12.22 11.43
CA ARG A 214 33.64 13.29 12.42
C ARG A 214 35.12 13.60 12.59
N ILE A 215 35.98 12.58 12.57
CA ILE A 215 37.43 12.77 12.60
C ILE A 215 37.88 13.53 11.35
N ASP A 216 37.28 13.26 10.19
CA ASP A 216 37.54 14.00 8.94
C ASP A 216 36.91 15.40 8.93
N GLY A 217 36.31 15.86 10.04
CA GLY A 217 35.73 17.21 10.18
C GLY A 217 34.34 17.40 9.56
N ALA A 218 33.61 16.31 9.26
CA ALA A 218 32.27 16.42 8.70
C ALA A 218 31.27 16.95 9.76
N THR A 219 30.48 17.96 9.34
CA THR A 219 29.38 18.48 10.16
C THR A 219 28.22 17.49 10.25
N GLY A 220 27.35 17.62 11.25
CA GLY A 220 26.18 16.76 11.41
C GLY A 220 25.29 16.74 10.17
N TRP A 221 25.10 17.89 9.49
CA TRP A 221 24.35 17.98 8.24
C TRP A 221 25.03 17.25 7.08
N GLN A 222 26.35 17.32 7.01
CA GLN A 222 27.12 16.57 5.99
C GLN A 222 26.98 15.05 6.21
N ILE A 223 27.01 14.58 7.45
CA ILE A 223 26.77 13.17 7.79
C ILE A 223 25.33 12.76 7.36
N VAL A 224 24.32 13.57 7.66
CA VAL A 224 22.94 13.29 7.23
C VAL A 224 22.85 13.18 5.72
N ARG A 225 23.34 14.18 4.97
CA ARG A 225 23.16 14.28 3.53
C ARG A 225 24.03 13.28 2.75
N ARG A 226 25.27 13.03 3.21
CA ARG A 226 26.25 12.22 2.46
C ARG A 226 26.34 10.77 2.92
N ILE A 227 25.88 10.45 4.13
CA ILE A 227 25.97 9.11 4.69
C ILE A 227 24.56 8.57 4.99
N LYS A 228 23.79 9.19 5.88
CA LYS A 228 22.50 8.65 6.34
C LYS A 228 21.47 8.52 5.23
N ILE A 229 21.20 9.59 4.48
CA ILE A 229 20.21 9.57 3.40
C ILE A 229 20.57 8.56 2.30
N PRO A 230 21.80 8.50 1.77
CA PRO A 230 22.17 7.48 0.80
C PRO A 230 22.06 6.05 1.33
N MET A 231 22.43 5.81 2.59
CA MET A 231 22.37 4.46 3.20
C MET A 231 20.94 3.93 3.40
N VAL A 232 19.95 4.80 3.63
CA VAL A 232 18.54 4.38 3.77
C VAL A 232 17.78 4.35 2.44
N ARG A 233 18.45 4.56 1.32
CA ARG A 233 17.82 4.66 0.00
C ARG A 233 16.99 3.41 -0.34
N SER A 234 17.51 2.21 -0.13
CA SER A 234 16.79 0.96 -0.40
C SER A 234 15.54 0.81 0.47
N ALA A 235 15.59 1.21 1.73
CA ALA A 235 14.42 1.24 2.61
C ALA A 235 13.39 2.27 2.13
N SER A 236 13.85 3.45 1.65
CA SER A 236 12.98 4.48 1.06
C SER A 236 12.26 3.95 -0.18
N LEU A 237 12.94 3.23 -1.04
CA LEU A 237 12.37 2.66 -2.26
C LEU A 237 11.27 1.66 -1.95
N LEU A 238 11.48 0.78 -0.96
CA LEU A 238 10.45 -0.16 -0.51
C LEU A 238 9.24 0.57 0.10
N ALA A 239 9.47 1.57 0.96
CA ALA A 239 8.42 2.36 1.59
C ALA A 239 7.56 3.11 0.54
N VAL A 240 8.19 3.70 -0.47
CA VAL A 240 7.49 4.38 -1.57
C VAL A 240 6.68 3.39 -2.40
N LEU A 241 7.24 2.21 -2.76
CA LEU A 241 6.52 1.18 -3.51
C LEU A 241 5.25 0.72 -2.79
N LEU A 242 5.38 0.39 -1.49
CA LEU A 242 4.24 -0.03 -0.68
C LEU A 242 3.20 1.09 -0.54
N SER A 243 3.65 2.35 -0.44
CA SER A 243 2.76 3.51 -0.37
C SER A 243 2.01 3.75 -1.68
N ILE A 244 2.65 3.57 -2.84
CA ILE A 244 1.98 3.64 -4.16
C ILE A 244 0.88 2.58 -4.26
N ILE A 245 1.18 1.34 -3.89
CA ILE A 245 0.19 0.25 -3.91
C ILE A 245 -0.98 0.56 -2.96
N GLY A 246 -0.69 1.01 -1.73
CA GLY A 246 -1.71 1.38 -0.75
C GLY A 246 -2.58 2.57 -1.20
N THR A 247 -1.99 3.54 -1.91
CA THR A 247 -2.72 4.70 -2.45
C THR A 247 -3.77 4.30 -3.47
N VAL A 248 -3.47 3.36 -4.36
CA VAL A 248 -4.45 2.87 -5.37
C VAL A 248 -5.64 2.18 -4.69
N GLN A 249 -5.47 1.69 -3.47
CA GLN A 249 -6.49 1.05 -2.65
C GLN A 249 -7.23 2.02 -1.70
N LEU A 250 -7.18 3.34 -1.95
CA LEU A 250 -7.82 4.35 -1.11
C LEU A 250 -9.34 4.10 -1.00
N PHE A 251 -9.78 3.70 0.21
CA PHE A 251 -11.15 3.25 0.49
C PHE A 251 -11.73 3.79 1.79
N ASN A 252 -11.00 3.68 2.91
CA ASN A 252 -11.53 3.98 4.25
C ASN A 252 -11.92 5.45 4.39
N GLU A 253 -11.02 6.35 4.05
CA GLU A 253 -11.18 7.79 4.19
C GLU A 253 -12.35 8.29 3.34
N PRO A 254 -12.41 8.02 2.01
CA PRO A 254 -13.53 8.52 1.21
C PRO A 254 -14.85 7.86 1.60
N THR A 255 -14.88 6.61 2.04
CA THR A 255 -16.11 5.92 2.48
C THR A 255 -16.68 6.56 3.73
N VAL A 256 -15.84 6.88 4.71
CA VAL A 256 -16.28 7.55 5.95
C VAL A 256 -16.70 8.99 5.68
N LEU A 257 -15.92 9.74 4.91
CA LEU A 257 -16.22 11.14 4.62
C LEU A 257 -17.48 11.29 3.72
N TYR A 258 -17.80 10.30 2.91
CA TYR A 258 -19.03 10.27 2.13
C TYR A 258 -20.29 10.39 3.01
N SER A 259 -20.27 9.87 4.25
CA SER A 259 -21.40 9.98 5.18
C SER A 259 -21.84 11.40 5.46
N GLN A 260 -20.91 12.36 5.41
CA GLN A 260 -21.16 13.80 5.55
C GLN A 260 -21.23 14.55 4.19
N ASN A 261 -20.72 13.94 3.14
CA ASN A 261 -20.51 14.57 1.83
C ASN A 261 -21.05 13.74 0.68
N GLN A 262 -22.36 13.59 0.61
CA GLN A 262 -23.02 12.78 -0.43
C GLN A 262 -22.73 13.25 -1.86
N TRP A 263 -22.25 14.50 -2.05
CA TRP A 263 -21.80 15.00 -3.36
C TRP A 263 -20.58 14.22 -3.91
N MET A 264 -19.85 13.48 -3.08
CA MET A 264 -18.74 12.64 -3.53
C MET A 264 -19.19 11.48 -4.42
N GLY A 265 -20.41 10.98 -4.23
CA GLY A 265 -20.90 9.79 -4.90
C GLY A 265 -20.31 8.49 -4.33
N LEU A 266 -20.96 7.38 -4.64
CA LEU A 266 -20.55 6.03 -4.24
C LEU A 266 -19.37 5.49 -5.07
N ASP A 267 -18.96 6.23 -6.09
CA ASP A 267 -17.94 5.94 -7.10
C ASP A 267 -16.77 6.95 -7.05
N TYR A 268 -16.59 7.63 -5.90
CA TYR A 268 -15.59 8.68 -5.74
C TYR A 268 -14.16 8.18 -5.98
N THR A 269 -13.85 6.96 -5.55
CA THR A 269 -12.62 6.25 -5.90
C THR A 269 -12.95 4.93 -6.58
N PRO A 270 -12.03 4.35 -7.39
CA PRO A 270 -12.26 3.05 -8.01
C PRO A 270 -12.54 1.94 -7.00
N MET A 271 -11.93 2.01 -5.81
CA MET A 271 -12.15 1.02 -4.76
C MET A 271 -13.55 1.14 -4.13
N MET A 272 -14.06 2.37 -3.90
CA MET A 272 -15.47 2.58 -3.52
C MET A 272 -16.43 2.07 -4.59
N MET A 273 -16.13 2.33 -5.86
CA MET A 273 -16.94 1.85 -6.99
C MET A 273 -17.01 0.31 -7.00
N ALA A 274 -15.89 -0.40 -6.81
CA ALA A 274 -15.86 -1.85 -6.72
C ALA A 274 -16.71 -2.37 -5.55
N TYR A 275 -16.56 -1.78 -4.37
CA TYR A 275 -17.30 -2.16 -3.17
C TYR A 275 -18.82 -1.92 -3.33
N ASN A 276 -19.21 -0.74 -3.82
CA ASN A 276 -20.62 -0.38 -3.99
C ASN A 276 -21.29 -1.13 -5.14
N SER A 277 -20.54 -1.55 -6.16
CA SER A 277 -21.02 -2.51 -7.17
C SER A 277 -21.26 -3.89 -6.56
N MET A 278 -20.36 -4.37 -5.68
CA MET A 278 -20.52 -5.66 -5.01
C MET A 278 -21.76 -5.69 -4.10
N THR A 279 -22.01 -4.60 -3.37
CA THR A 279 -23.15 -4.50 -2.42
C THR A 279 -24.49 -4.17 -3.09
N GLY A 280 -24.51 -3.89 -4.38
CA GLY A 280 -25.72 -3.55 -5.12
C GLY A 280 -26.12 -2.07 -5.04
N ALA A 281 -25.28 -1.22 -4.43
CA ALA A 281 -25.55 0.22 -4.34
C ALA A 281 -25.24 0.98 -5.64
N LEU A 282 -24.43 0.39 -6.54
CA LEU A 282 -24.14 0.89 -7.89
C LEU A 282 -24.53 -0.11 -8.96
N SER A 283 -24.90 0.39 -10.14
CA SER A 283 -25.17 -0.42 -11.34
C SER A 283 -24.04 -0.24 -12.35
N PRO A 284 -23.56 -1.32 -13.01
CA PRO A 284 -23.94 -2.72 -12.81
C PRO A 284 -23.50 -3.27 -11.46
N SER A 285 -24.34 -4.12 -10.87
CA SER A 285 -24.11 -4.69 -9.54
C SER A 285 -23.80 -6.19 -9.57
N GLY A 286 -23.22 -6.69 -8.47
CA GLY A 286 -22.90 -8.09 -8.28
C GLY A 286 -21.42 -8.41 -8.31
N SER A 287 -21.10 -9.69 -8.07
CA SER A 287 -19.73 -10.17 -7.92
C SER A 287 -18.89 -9.99 -9.22
N GLY A 288 -19.49 -10.15 -10.38
CA GLY A 288 -18.80 -10.04 -11.65
C GLY A 288 -18.30 -8.63 -11.97
N PRO A 289 -19.19 -7.61 -12.02
CA PRO A 289 -18.79 -6.22 -12.23
C PRO A 289 -17.79 -5.72 -11.18
N ALA A 290 -18.02 -6.02 -9.88
CA ALA A 290 -17.12 -5.64 -8.81
C ALA A 290 -15.72 -6.26 -8.97
N SER A 291 -15.66 -7.55 -9.35
CA SER A 291 -14.40 -8.25 -9.63
C SER A 291 -13.67 -7.64 -10.83
N ALA A 292 -14.38 -7.27 -11.90
CA ALA A 292 -13.77 -6.64 -13.08
C ALA A 292 -13.13 -5.28 -12.70
N ILE A 293 -13.83 -4.45 -11.93
CA ILE A 293 -13.28 -3.18 -11.42
C ILE A 293 -12.04 -3.46 -10.55
N SER A 294 -12.10 -4.44 -9.65
CA SER A 294 -10.96 -4.80 -8.78
C SER A 294 -9.74 -5.28 -9.57
N VAL A 295 -9.94 -6.08 -10.63
CA VAL A 295 -8.86 -6.52 -11.51
C VAL A 295 -8.26 -5.34 -12.29
N LEU A 296 -9.08 -4.40 -12.78
CA LEU A 296 -8.57 -3.16 -13.41
C LEU A 296 -7.72 -2.34 -12.43
N ILE A 297 -8.16 -2.19 -11.18
CA ILE A 297 -7.39 -1.51 -10.13
C ILE A 297 -6.04 -2.23 -9.90
N ALA A 298 -6.07 -3.56 -9.81
CA ALA A 298 -4.85 -4.36 -9.64
C ALA A 298 -3.89 -4.22 -10.82
N LEU A 299 -4.39 -4.18 -12.06
CA LEU A 299 -3.57 -3.91 -13.25
C LEU A 299 -2.93 -2.52 -13.21
N VAL A 300 -3.70 -1.49 -12.85
CA VAL A 300 -3.15 -0.13 -12.69
C VAL A 300 -2.06 -0.10 -11.61
N ALA A 301 -2.30 -0.71 -10.44
CA ALA A 301 -1.31 -0.81 -9.38
C ALA A 301 -0.05 -1.56 -9.85
N GLY A 302 -0.21 -2.65 -10.59
CA GLY A 302 0.89 -3.42 -11.18
C GLY A 302 1.72 -2.61 -12.18
N VAL A 303 1.06 -1.83 -13.05
CA VAL A 303 1.74 -0.93 -14.01
C VAL A 303 2.52 0.15 -13.26
N LEU A 304 1.93 0.79 -12.25
CA LEU A 304 2.61 1.80 -11.44
C LEU A 304 3.81 1.22 -10.70
N ALA A 305 3.67 0.03 -10.11
CA ALA A 305 4.76 -0.67 -9.44
C ALA A 305 5.89 -1.05 -10.43
N ALA A 306 5.55 -1.51 -11.63
CA ALA A 306 6.52 -1.83 -12.66
C ALA A 306 7.27 -0.58 -13.16
N LEU A 307 6.55 0.52 -13.40
CA LEU A 307 7.15 1.80 -13.79
C LEU A 307 8.10 2.31 -12.69
N TYR A 308 7.67 2.23 -11.44
CA TYR A 308 8.50 2.59 -10.30
C TYR A 308 9.78 1.75 -10.25
N ALA A 309 9.69 0.42 -10.38
CA ALA A 309 10.84 -0.48 -10.40
C ALA A 309 11.80 -0.19 -11.57
N LEU A 310 11.28 0.15 -12.75
CA LEU A 310 12.11 0.55 -13.90
C LEU A 310 12.87 1.84 -13.64
N VAL A 311 12.23 2.84 -13.03
CA VAL A 311 12.88 4.10 -12.65
C VAL A 311 13.96 3.84 -11.60
N GLN A 312 13.66 3.03 -10.60
CA GLN A 312 14.61 2.63 -9.56
C GLN A 312 15.87 2.00 -10.16
N ASN A 313 15.71 1.01 -11.04
CA ASN A 313 16.84 0.32 -11.68
C ASN A 313 17.75 1.24 -12.51
N ARG A 314 17.22 2.36 -13.01
CA ARG A 314 18.03 3.37 -13.72
C ARG A 314 18.81 4.28 -12.76
N ILE A 315 18.25 4.54 -11.59
CA ILE A 315 18.87 5.41 -10.59
C ILE A 315 19.97 4.66 -9.81
N ASP A 316 19.88 3.32 -9.72
CA ASP A 316 20.84 2.45 -9.01
C ASP A 316 22.04 2.05 -9.88
N LYS A 317 22.02 2.37 -11.17
CA LYS A 317 23.15 2.26 -12.12
C LYS A 317 23.96 3.55 -12.18
#